data_2c614941968ec56659f6df1f9460e44d
#
_entry.id   2c614941968ec56659f6df1f9460e44d
#
_cell.length_a   1.000
_cell.length_b   1.000
_cell.length_c   1.000
_cell.angle_alpha   90.00
_cell.angle_beta   90.00
_cell.angle_gamma   90.00
#
_symmetry.space_group_name_H-M   'P 1'
#
loop_
_entity.id
_entity.type
_entity.pdbx_description
1 polymer ?
#
loop_
_entity_poly.entity_id
_entity_poly.type
_entity_poly.pdbx_seq_one_letter_code
_entity_poly.pdbx_strand_id
1 'polypeptide(L)'
;LHLLSRRQRQMCIRDSRTPRRLLKIVIIAAVCAVLATTAYAFWPKVAVILEGSRAYLAVQEAPQNSIPMEQMQLTWLPDGCTVTWDDSTYQKYGVYSCLIDNGKQSKEHQVLGIAQMPLENKVNIQGRGPDDAITEEDEENIAQQFVLVDDIAALTAEEIQERSVVTWAAGDSYYVASVYRWQDKAEVVEILQGIR
;
A
#
# COMPACT_ATOMS: atom_id res chain seq x y z
N LEU A 1 -51.09 60.27 23.77
CA LEU A 1 -49.75 59.83 24.17
C LEU A 1 -49.70 58.31 24.42
N HIS A 2 -50.02 57.43 23.48
CA HIS A 2 -49.88 55.99 23.61
C HIS A 2 -49.93 55.28 22.26
N LEU A 3 -49.06 55.63 21.32
CA LEU A 3 -49.05 55.00 20.00
C LEU A 3 -47.62 54.55 19.54
N LEU A 4 -46.66 54.47 20.42
CA LEU A 4 -45.28 54.09 20.04
C LEU A 4 -44.79 52.73 20.58
N SER A 5 -45.66 51.92 21.18
CA SER A 5 -45.23 50.68 21.84
C SER A 5 -45.49 49.36 21.06
N ARG A 6 -46.13 49.42 19.89
CA ARG A 6 -46.45 48.19 19.14
C ARG A 6 -45.49 47.84 17.99
N ARG A 7 -44.60 48.74 17.61
CA ARG A 7 -43.66 48.49 16.50
C ARG A 7 -42.29 47.93 16.92
N GLN A 8 -41.98 47.95 18.21
CA GLN A 8 -40.66 47.45 18.69
C GLN A 8 -40.63 45.99 19.12
N ARG A 9 -41.72 45.25 19.12
CA ARG A 9 -41.77 43.83 19.51
C ARG A 9 -41.71 42.83 18.36
N GLN A 10 -41.57 43.27 17.13
CA GLN A 10 -41.51 42.37 15.97
C GLN A 10 -40.11 42.17 15.38
N MET A 11 -39.03 42.65 16.05
CA MET A 11 -37.68 42.57 15.51
C MET A 11 -36.76 41.55 16.18
N CYS A 12 -37.24 40.68 17.05
CA CYS A 12 -36.35 39.73 17.77
C CYS A 12 -36.71 38.25 17.65
N ILE A 13 -37.52 37.87 16.70
CA ILE A 13 -37.68 36.46 16.35
C ILE A 13 -37.37 36.31 14.87
N ARG A 14 -36.14 36.66 14.50
CA ARG A 14 -35.59 36.17 13.23
C ARG A 14 -35.08 34.77 13.49
N ASP A 15 -36.00 33.84 13.30
CA ASP A 15 -35.83 32.42 13.17
C ASP A 15 -34.39 32.02 12.78
N SER A 16 -33.70 31.45 13.74
CA SER A 16 -32.57 30.56 13.46
C SER A 16 -33.10 29.22 12.93
N ARG A 17 -33.88 29.26 11.88
CA ARG A 17 -34.11 28.09 11.05
C ARG A 17 -32.85 27.87 10.29
N THR A 18 -31.84 27.26 10.94
CA THR A 18 -30.77 26.56 10.24
C THR A 18 -31.50 25.67 9.24
N PRO A 19 -31.39 25.94 7.94
CA PRO A 19 -32.20 25.21 6.99
C PRO A 19 -31.86 23.73 7.19
N ARG A 20 -32.86 22.91 7.46
CA ARG A 20 -32.72 21.44 7.67
C ARG A 20 -31.83 20.78 6.63
N ARG A 21 -31.68 21.43 5.47
CA ARG A 21 -30.75 21.02 4.41
C ARG A 21 -29.29 21.21 4.80
N LEU A 22 -28.88 22.32 5.43
CA LEU A 22 -27.52 22.55 5.89
C LEU A 22 -27.14 21.56 7.02
N LEU A 23 -28.06 21.29 7.94
CA LEU A 23 -27.82 20.30 8.99
C LEU A 23 -27.61 18.91 8.41
N LYS A 24 -28.40 18.52 7.40
CA LYS A 24 -28.21 17.22 6.71
C LYS A 24 -26.85 17.15 6.01
N ILE A 25 -26.43 18.21 5.33
CA ILE A 25 -25.13 18.28 4.65
C ILE A 25 -23.98 18.15 5.67
N VAL A 26 -24.07 18.84 6.80
CA VAL A 26 -23.04 18.76 7.86
C VAL A 26 -22.98 17.36 8.45
N ILE A 27 -24.11 16.70 8.70
CA ILE A 27 -24.15 15.34 9.23
C ILE A 27 -23.56 14.37 8.20
N ILE A 28 -23.91 14.46 6.92
CA ILE A 28 -23.34 13.59 5.87
C ILE A 28 -21.82 13.80 5.76
N ALA A 29 -21.37 15.05 5.75
CA ALA A 29 -19.93 15.35 5.70
C ALA A 29 -19.19 14.79 6.93
N ALA A 30 -19.76 14.90 8.13
CA ALA A 30 -19.17 14.34 9.35
C ALA A 30 -19.11 12.79 9.29
N VAL A 31 -20.18 12.14 8.83
CA VAL A 31 -20.21 10.67 8.65
C VAL A 31 -19.18 10.23 7.62
N CYS A 32 -19.10 10.92 6.48
CA CYS A 32 -18.09 10.62 5.45
C CYS A 32 -16.64 10.81 5.99
N ALA A 33 -16.40 11.87 6.77
CA ALA A 33 -15.10 12.10 7.40
C ALA A 33 -14.74 10.99 8.39
N VAL A 34 -15.70 10.56 9.23
CA VAL A 34 -15.48 9.45 10.17
C VAL A 34 -15.23 8.14 9.43
N LEU A 35 -16.01 7.84 8.38
CA LEU A 35 -15.81 6.63 7.57
C LEU A 35 -14.46 6.66 6.84
N ALA A 36 -14.04 7.81 6.31
CA ALA A 36 -12.74 7.94 5.65
C ALA A 36 -11.59 7.76 6.66
N THR A 37 -11.67 8.33 7.86
CA THR A 37 -10.64 8.16 8.89
C THR A 37 -10.58 6.74 9.44
N THR A 38 -11.72 6.06 9.62
CA THR A 38 -11.74 4.65 10.04
C THR A 38 -11.22 3.73 8.95
N ALA A 39 -11.60 3.95 7.68
CA ALA A 39 -11.07 3.16 6.56
C ALA A 39 -9.54 3.31 6.46
N TYR A 40 -9.01 4.53 6.61
CA TYR A 40 -7.56 4.76 6.59
C TYR A 40 -6.84 4.13 7.80
N ALA A 41 -7.46 4.14 8.98
CA ALA A 41 -6.88 3.52 10.19
C ALA A 41 -6.84 1.98 10.13
N PHE A 42 -7.69 1.36 9.31
CA PHE A 42 -7.75 -0.10 9.11
C PHE A 42 -7.06 -0.55 7.81
N TRP A 43 -6.32 0.34 7.13
CA TRP A 43 -5.59 -0.06 5.94
C TRP A 43 -4.42 -0.98 6.33
N PRO A 44 -4.32 -2.18 5.74
CA PRO A 44 -3.22 -3.09 6.06
C PRO A 44 -1.88 -2.46 5.67
N LYS A 45 -0.94 -2.45 6.62
CA LYS A 45 0.40 -1.88 6.41
C LYS A 45 1.45 -2.97 6.43
N VAL A 46 2.30 -2.98 5.43
CA VAL A 46 3.47 -3.86 5.41
C VAL A 46 4.54 -3.28 6.34
N ALA A 47 5.13 -4.11 7.15
CA ALA A 47 6.21 -3.73 8.05
C ALA A 47 7.30 -4.80 8.11
N VAL A 48 8.50 -4.39 8.49
CA VAL A 48 9.55 -5.31 8.91
C VAL A 48 9.29 -5.68 10.37
N ILE A 49 9.14 -6.97 10.63
CA ILE A 49 8.90 -7.51 11.97
C ILE A 49 10.12 -8.34 12.38
N LEU A 50 10.66 -8.07 13.55
CA LEU A 50 11.79 -8.80 14.11
C LEU A 50 11.28 -9.82 15.12
N GLU A 51 11.62 -11.09 14.89
CA GLU A 51 11.29 -12.19 15.80
C GLU A 51 12.56 -12.99 16.12
N GLY A 52 13.21 -12.66 17.24
CA GLY A 52 14.47 -13.30 17.66
C GLY A 52 15.61 -13.03 16.69
N SER A 53 16.11 -14.08 16.05
CA SER A 53 17.20 -14.02 15.06
C SER A 53 16.73 -13.90 13.61
N ARG A 54 15.48 -13.51 13.39
CA ARG A 54 14.88 -13.44 12.05
C ARG A 54 14.13 -12.12 11.84
N ALA A 55 14.23 -11.61 10.61
CA ALA A 55 13.44 -10.51 10.14
C ALA A 55 12.44 -11.00 9.09
N TYR A 56 11.23 -10.48 9.17
CA TYR A 56 10.12 -10.82 8.27
C TYR A 56 9.51 -9.56 7.68
N LEU A 57 9.11 -9.64 6.41
CA LEU A 57 8.06 -8.76 5.88
C LEU A 57 6.71 -9.39 6.22
N ALA A 58 5.84 -8.62 6.81
CA ALA A 58 4.48 -9.05 7.14
C ALA A 58 3.54 -7.85 7.20
N VAL A 59 2.25 -8.13 7.05
CA VAL A 59 1.22 -7.11 7.23
C VAL A 59 0.87 -7.00 8.71
N GLN A 60 0.90 -5.79 9.24
CA GLN A 60 0.44 -5.51 10.61
C GLN A 60 -1.07 -5.73 10.69
N GLU A 61 -1.50 -6.42 11.75
CA GLU A 61 -2.92 -6.69 12.01
C GLU A 61 -3.65 -7.39 10.84
N ALA A 62 -2.94 -8.31 10.15
CA ALA A 62 -3.53 -9.09 9.08
C ALA A 62 -4.80 -9.82 9.55
N PRO A 63 -5.90 -9.81 8.76
CA PRO A 63 -7.09 -10.56 9.08
C PRO A 63 -6.77 -12.07 9.11
N GLN A 64 -7.38 -12.79 10.05
CA GLN A 64 -7.13 -14.24 10.23
C GLN A 64 -7.84 -15.13 9.20
N ASN A 65 -8.72 -14.55 8.39
CA ASN A 65 -9.48 -15.29 7.36
C ASN A 65 -9.18 -14.67 6.00
N SER A 66 -8.28 -15.29 5.26
CA SER A 66 -8.01 -14.88 3.88
C SER A 66 -9.15 -15.31 2.95
N ILE A 67 -9.56 -14.37 2.11
CA ILE A 67 -10.37 -14.67 0.93
C ILE A 67 -9.44 -15.30 -0.11
N PRO A 68 -9.91 -16.24 -0.95
CA PRO A 68 -9.11 -16.74 -2.05
C PRO A 68 -8.61 -15.57 -2.90
N MET A 69 -7.30 -15.46 -3.02
CA MET A 69 -6.63 -14.38 -3.72
C MET A 69 -6.79 -14.58 -5.23
N GLU A 70 -7.22 -13.57 -5.96
CA GLU A 70 -7.18 -13.56 -7.42
C GLU A 70 -5.79 -13.19 -7.89
N GLN A 71 -5.34 -13.80 -8.99
CA GLN A 71 -4.03 -13.50 -9.57
C GLN A 71 -3.98 -12.05 -10.05
N MET A 72 -2.93 -11.34 -9.64
CA MET A 72 -2.67 -9.97 -10.08
C MET A 72 -2.64 -9.86 -11.61
N GLN A 73 -3.08 -8.72 -12.11
CA GLN A 73 -3.03 -8.38 -13.53
C GLN A 73 -2.09 -7.20 -13.75
N LEU A 74 -1.23 -7.33 -14.75
CA LEU A 74 -0.37 -6.24 -15.20
C LEU A 74 -1.11 -5.47 -16.30
N THR A 75 -1.53 -4.24 -16.03
CA THR A 75 -2.33 -3.45 -16.97
C THR A 75 -1.47 -2.73 -18.00
N TRP A 76 -0.20 -2.53 -17.71
CA TRP A 76 0.74 -1.85 -18.58
C TRP A 76 2.14 -2.43 -18.48
N LEU A 77 2.84 -2.50 -19.61
CA LEU A 77 4.24 -2.91 -19.73
C LEU A 77 4.91 -2.09 -20.81
N PRO A 78 6.18 -1.70 -20.65
CA PRO A 78 6.97 -1.09 -21.70
C PRO A 78 7.16 -2.01 -22.91
N ASP A 79 7.33 -1.43 -24.09
CA ASP A 79 7.59 -2.17 -25.31
C ASP A 79 8.87 -3.02 -25.20
N GLY A 80 8.77 -4.28 -25.61
CA GLY A 80 9.88 -5.24 -25.61
C GLY A 80 10.06 -5.99 -24.29
N CYS A 81 9.31 -5.68 -23.24
CA CYS A 81 9.30 -6.45 -22.01
C CYS A 81 8.67 -7.83 -22.22
N THR A 82 9.19 -8.82 -21.50
CA THR A 82 8.62 -10.17 -21.44
C THR A 82 8.25 -10.52 -20.02
N VAL A 83 7.12 -11.20 -19.84
CA VAL A 83 6.63 -11.64 -18.51
C VAL A 83 6.67 -13.15 -18.47
N THR A 84 7.29 -13.68 -17.42
CA THR A 84 7.30 -15.12 -17.11
C THR A 84 6.59 -15.33 -15.78
N TRP A 85 5.49 -16.06 -15.79
CA TRP A 85 4.75 -16.45 -14.59
C TRP A 85 5.32 -17.74 -13.99
N ASP A 86 5.37 -17.80 -12.66
CA ASP A 86 5.74 -19.02 -11.93
C ASP A 86 4.51 -19.63 -11.25
N ASP A 87 3.83 -20.49 -11.99
CA ASP A 87 2.64 -21.20 -11.50
C ASP A 87 2.96 -22.20 -10.38
N SER A 88 4.22 -22.65 -10.28
CA SER A 88 4.64 -23.61 -9.25
C SER A 88 4.63 -23.02 -7.85
N THR A 89 4.90 -21.73 -7.74
CA THR A 89 4.90 -20.99 -6.47
C THR A 89 3.49 -20.91 -5.87
N TYR A 90 2.48 -20.70 -6.71
CA TYR A 90 1.09 -20.68 -6.25
C TYR A 90 0.65 -22.04 -5.71
N GLN A 91 0.94 -23.12 -6.44
CA GLN A 91 0.56 -24.47 -6.02
C GLN A 91 1.18 -24.89 -4.69
N LYS A 92 2.39 -24.40 -4.40
CA LYS A 92 3.14 -24.78 -3.21
C LYS A 92 2.92 -23.87 -2.00
N TYR A 93 2.79 -22.56 -2.25
CA TYR A 93 2.83 -21.55 -1.20
C TYR A 93 1.62 -20.59 -1.20
N GLY A 94 0.70 -20.72 -2.16
CA GLY A 94 -0.41 -19.76 -2.33
C GLY A 94 0.05 -18.37 -2.76
N VAL A 95 1.20 -18.27 -3.46
CA VAL A 95 1.83 -17.02 -3.88
C VAL A 95 1.84 -16.96 -5.40
N TYR A 96 1.26 -15.93 -5.99
CA TYR A 96 1.46 -15.63 -7.41
C TYR A 96 2.76 -14.87 -7.58
N SER A 97 3.58 -15.28 -8.54
CA SER A 97 4.79 -14.55 -8.86
C SER A 97 5.05 -14.48 -10.34
N CYS A 98 5.65 -13.38 -10.76
CA CYS A 98 6.12 -13.20 -12.12
C CYS A 98 7.47 -12.49 -12.16
N LEU A 99 8.15 -12.67 -13.28
CA LEU A 99 9.42 -12.06 -13.60
C LEU A 99 9.25 -11.27 -14.88
N ILE A 100 9.55 -9.98 -14.85
CA ILE A 100 9.49 -9.09 -15.99
C ILE A 100 10.93 -8.78 -16.41
N ASP A 101 11.29 -9.16 -17.62
CA ASP A 101 12.56 -8.81 -18.25
C ASP A 101 12.31 -7.67 -19.25
N ASN A 102 13.11 -6.62 -19.21
CA ASN A 102 12.91 -5.45 -20.07
C ASN A 102 13.37 -5.65 -21.53
N GLY A 103 13.87 -6.84 -21.89
CA GLY A 103 14.27 -7.18 -23.25
C GLY A 103 15.48 -6.40 -23.79
N LYS A 104 16.01 -5.44 -23.03
CA LYS A 104 17.20 -4.67 -23.46
C LYS A 104 18.42 -5.59 -23.33
N GLN A 105 19.07 -5.87 -24.45
CA GLN A 105 20.33 -6.65 -24.51
C GLN A 105 21.49 -5.83 -23.95
N SER A 106 21.44 -5.51 -22.66
CA SER A 106 22.58 -4.95 -21.93
C SER A 106 23.42 -6.11 -21.38
N LYS A 107 24.70 -5.87 -21.11
CA LYS A 107 25.55 -6.84 -20.41
C LYS A 107 25.00 -7.25 -19.05
N GLU A 108 24.00 -6.53 -18.57
CA GLU A 108 23.39 -6.69 -17.26
C GLU A 108 21.88 -6.82 -17.46
N HIS A 109 21.33 -7.97 -17.14
CA HIS A 109 19.90 -8.20 -17.14
C HIS A 109 19.21 -7.23 -16.20
N GLN A 110 18.18 -6.56 -16.70
CA GLN A 110 17.30 -5.68 -15.94
C GLN A 110 15.99 -6.41 -15.70
N VAL A 111 15.73 -6.72 -14.45
CA VAL A 111 14.63 -7.60 -14.08
C VAL A 111 13.80 -6.98 -12.97
N LEU A 112 12.49 -7.12 -13.08
CA LEU A 112 11.54 -6.80 -12.03
C LEU A 112 10.80 -8.09 -11.65
N GLY A 113 11.05 -8.59 -10.44
CA GLY A 113 10.31 -9.71 -9.87
C GLY A 113 9.16 -9.19 -9.04
N ILE A 114 7.96 -9.73 -9.20
CA ILE A 114 6.79 -9.35 -8.41
C ILE A 114 6.18 -10.60 -7.80
N ALA A 115 5.91 -10.56 -6.49
CA ALA A 115 5.19 -11.60 -5.78
C ALA A 115 3.95 -10.99 -5.11
N GLN A 116 2.81 -11.64 -5.27
CA GLN A 116 1.55 -11.33 -4.62
C GLN A 116 1.24 -12.42 -3.59
N MET A 117 0.98 -12.03 -2.37
CA MET A 117 0.82 -12.92 -1.23
C MET A 117 -0.42 -12.59 -0.42
N PRO A 118 -1.07 -13.59 0.21
CA PRO A 118 -2.11 -13.35 1.20
C PRO A 118 -1.61 -12.49 2.36
N LEU A 119 -2.48 -11.65 2.94
CA LEU A 119 -2.11 -10.73 4.01
C LEU A 119 -1.52 -11.42 5.27
N GLU A 120 -1.91 -12.67 5.55
CA GLU A 120 -1.41 -13.44 6.69
C GLU A 120 0.00 -14.02 6.49
N ASN A 121 0.54 -14.02 5.27
CA ASN A 121 1.85 -14.58 5.00
C ASN A 121 2.96 -13.71 5.60
N LYS A 122 3.97 -14.37 6.15
CA LYS A 122 5.23 -13.75 6.59
C LYS A 122 6.35 -14.18 5.66
N VAL A 123 7.06 -13.23 5.06
CA VAL A 123 8.24 -13.51 4.23
C VAL A 123 9.50 -13.33 5.06
N ASN A 124 10.25 -14.40 5.23
CA ASN A 124 11.56 -14.32 5.88
C ASN A 124 12.54 -13.61 4.94
N ILE A 125 13.01 -12.44 5.35
CA ILE A 125 13.95 -11.60 4.58
C ILE A 125 15.38 -11.69 5.09
N GLN A 126 15.55 -12.05 6.36
CA GLN A 126 16.85 -12.30 6.95
C GLN A 126 16.73 -13.32 8.07
N GLY A 127 17.62 -14.31 8.08
CA GLY A 127 17.77 -15.27 9.16
C GLY A 127 19.22 -15.47 9.50
N ARG A 128 19.54 -15.47 10.79
CA ARG A 128 20.83 -15.85 11.34
C ARG A 128 20.72 -17.18 12.07
N GLY A 129 21.82 -17.69 12.57
CA GLY A 129 21.82 -18.84 13.46
C GLY A 129 20.97 -18.58 14.71
N PRO A 130 20.48 -19.64 15.39
CA PRO A 130 19.57 -19.49 16.53
C PRO A 130 20.16 -18.68 17.69
N ASP A 131 21.48 -18.55 17.76
CA ASP A 131 22.21 -17.85 18.81
C ASP A 131 22.60 -16.40 18.43
N ASP A 132 22.38 -16.02 17.16
CA ASP A 132 22.75 -14.70 16.64
C ASP A 132 21.53 -13.76 16.60
N ALA A 133 21.38 -12.89 17.59
CA ALA A 133 20.36 -11.85 17.56
C ALA A 133 20.61 -10.85 16.42
N ILE A 134 19.55 -10.30 15.85
CA ILE A 134 19.62 -9.17 14.90
C ILE A 134 20.04 -7.94 15.71
N THR A 135 21.07 -7.23 15.24
CA THR A 135 21.59 -6.01 15.86
C THR A 135 20.86 -4.76 15.33
N GLU A 136 21.01 -3.61 16.00
CA GLU A 136 20.50 -2.32 15.52
C GLU A 136 21.07 -1.95 14.13
N GLU A 137 22.35 -2.28 13.86
CA GLU A 137 22.98 -2.08 12.55
C GLU A 137 22.33 -2.94 11.47
N ASP A 138 21.92 -4.16 11.82
CA ASP A 138 21.19 -5.03 10.89
C ASP A 138 19.80 -4.49 10.59
N GLU A 139 19.10 -3.92 11.58
CA GLU A 139 17.79 -3.28 11.37
C GLU A 139 17.88 -2.12 10.40
N GLU A 140 18.89 -1.22 10.56
CA GLU A 140 19.12 -0.12 9.64
C GLU A 140 19.44 -0.61 8.22
N ASN A 141 20.32 -1.61 8.10
CA ASN A 141 20.68 -2.19 6.81
C ASN A 141 19.52 -2.90 6.13
N ILE A 142 18.64 -3.56 6.89
CA ILE A 142 17.43 -4.18 6.37
C ILE A 142 16.46 -3.09 5.93
N ALA A 143 16.21 -2.08 6.77
CA ALA A 143 15.28 -1.00 6.47
C ALA A 143 15.66 -0.24 5.17
N GLN A 144 16.97 -0.02 4.95
CA GLN A 144 17.47 0.64 3.74
C GLN A 144 17.28 -0.16 2.44
N GLN A 145 17.03 -1.47 2.53
CA GLN A 145 16.79 -2.32 1.35
C GLN A 145 15.32 -2.32 0.91
N PHE A 146 14.40 -1.88 1.79
CA PHE A 146 12.97 -1.93 1.56
C PHE A 146 12.35 -0.55 1.44
N VAL A 147 11.56 -0.37 0.39
CA VAL A 147 10.68 0.78 0.21
C VAL A 147 9.28 0.33 0.64
N LEU A 148 8.88 0.71 1.85
CA LEU A 148 7.55 0.40 2.40
C LEU A 148 6.58 1.51 1.99
N VAL A 149 5.55 1.17 1.21
CA VAL A 149 4.61 2.14 0.66
C VAL A 149 3.21 1.85 1.18
N ASP A 150 2.59 2.84 1.82
CA ASP A 150 1.21 2.72 2.29
C ASP A 150 0.21 2.73 1.11
N ASP A 151 0.52 3.49 0.05
CA ASP A 151 -0.27 3.57 -1.18
C ASP A 151 0.66 3.54 -2.39
N ILE A 152 0.54 2.51 -3.22
CA ILE A 152 1.36 2.35 -4.42
C ILE A 152 1.26 3.54 -5.38
N ALA A 153 0.14 4.25 -5.39
CA ALA A 153 -0.03 5.45 -6.20
C ALA A 153 0.88 6.61 -5.76
N ALA A 154 1.38 6.59 -4.53
CA ALA A 154 2.30 7.59 -4.00
C ALA A 154 3.77 7.28 -4.28
N LEU A 155 4.11 6.05 -4.74
CA LEU A 155 5.48 5.64 -5.06
C LEU A 155 6.09 6.55 -6.13
N THR A 156 7.31 6.99 -5.89
CA THR A 156 8.09 7.83 -6.82
C THR A 156 9.34 7.11 -7.34
N ALA A 157 9.84 7.55 -8.49
CA ALA A 157 11.07 6.99 -9.06
C ALA A 157 12.31 7.25 -8.19
N GLU A 158 12.29 8.31 -7.38
CA GLU A 158 13.40 8.72 -6.50
C GLU A 158 13.57 7.77 -5.30
N GLU A 159 12.48 7.14 -4.86
CA GLU A 159 12.50 6.17 -3.77
C GLU A 159 13.08 4.82 -4.20
N ILE A 160 13.10 4.52 -5.51
CA ILE A 160 13.59 3.24 -6.04
C ILE A 160 15.08 3.35 -6.33
N GLN A 161 15.89 2.60 -5.58
CA GLN A 161 17.33 2.49 -5.80
C GLN A 161 17.66 1.41 -6.85
N GLU A 162 18.95 1.24 -7.16
CA GLU A 162 19.43 0.24 -8.14
C GLU A 162 19.04 -1.21 -7.77
N ARG A 163 19.05 -1.49 -6.47
CA ARG A 163 18.62 -2.77 -5.90
C ARG A 163 17.70 -2.46 -4.73
N SER A 164 16.43 -2.50 -4.96
CA SER A 164 15.46 -2.23 -3.91
C SER A 164 14.32 -3.24 -3.96
N VAL A 165 13.68 -3.39 -2.82
CA VAL A 165 12.47 -4.17 -2.69
C VAL A 165 11.35 -3.21 -2.29
N VAL A 166 10.37 -3.05 -3.16
CA VAL A 166 9.18 -2.23 -2.91
C VAL A 166 8.09 -3.13 -2.37
N THR A 167 7.46 -2.74 -1.28
CA THR A 167 6.36 -3.51 -0.70
C THR A 167 5.17 -2.63 -0.36
N TRP A 168 3.98 -3.13 -0.64
CA TRP A 168 2.72 -2.47 -0.32
C TRP A 168 1.62 -3.50 -0.12
N ALA A 169 0.53 -3.07 0.53
CA ALA A 169 -0.69 -3.88 0.63
C ALA A 169 -1.81 -3.24 -0.20
N ALA A 170 -2.60 -4.05 -0.89
CA ALA A 170 -3.77 -3.61 -1.61
C ALA A 170 -4.85 -4.71 -1.63
N GLY A 171 -6.08 -4.36 -1.27
CA GLY A 171 -7.17 -5.33 -1.17
C GLY A 171 -6.87 -6.42 -0.15
N ASP A 172 -7.00 -7.68 -0.56
CA ASP A 172 -6.78 -8.87 0.28
C ASP A 172 -5.35 -9.44 0.13
N SER A 173 -4.45 -8.67 -0.47
CA SER A 173 -3.10 -9.11 -0.78
C SER A 173 -2.05 -8.09 -0.36
N TYR A 174 -0.83 -8.55 -0.15
CA TYR A 174 0.32 -7.68 -0.17
C TYR A 174 1.32 -8.12 -1.24
N TYR A 175 2.11 -7.18 -1.68
CA TYR A 175 3.01 -7.33 -2.81
C TYR A 175 4.44 -7.06 -2.39
N VAL A 176 5.35 -7.82 -2.99
CA VAL A 176 6.79 -7.61 -2.89
C VAL A 176 7.35 -7.54 -4.29
N ALA A 177 7.89 -6.39 -4.66
CA ALA A 177 8.52 -6.18 -5.95
C ALA A 177 10.03 -6.00 -5.77
N SER A 178 10.83 -6.87 -6.39
CA SER A 178 12.29 -6.81 -6.37
C SER A 178 12.79 -6.16 -7.64
N VAL A 179 13.32 -4.95 -7.54
CA VAL A 179 13.90 -4.19 -8.65
C VAL A 179 15.38 -4.52 -8.76
N TYR A 180 15.78 -5.10 -9.87
CA TYR A 180 17.18 -5.44 -10.13
C TYR A 180 17.70 -4.72 -11.37
N ARG A 181 18.57 -3.73 -11.15
CA ARG A 181 19.29 -2.98 -12.20
C ARG A 181 18.41 -2.32 -13.27
N TRP A 182 17.12 -2.17 -13.04
CA TRP A 182 16.24 -1.48 -13.97
C TRP A 182 16.60 0.01 -14.02
N GLN A 183 17.06 0.50 -15.18
CA GLN A 183 17.61 1.85 -15.30
C GLN A 183 16.55 2.93 -15.22
N ASP A 184 15.46 2.75 -15.96
CA ASP A 184 14.35 3.70 -15.95
C ASP A 184 13.40 3.42 -14.77
N LYS A 185 13.60 4.17 -13.69
CA LYS A 185 12.78 4.01 -12.48
C LYS A 185 11.35 4.48 -12.67
N ALA A 186 11.10 5.40 -13.60
CA ALA A 186 9.74 5.83 -13.92
C ALA A 186 8.94 4.70 -14.59
N GLU A 187 9.56 3.92 -15.49
CA GLU A 187 8.93 2.70 -16.03
C GLU A 187 8.56 1.71 -14.91
N VAL A 188 9.46 1.51 -13.92
CA VAL A 188 9.16 0.62 -12.78
C VAL A 188 7.95 1.11 -12.00
N VAL A 189 7.90 2.40 -11.67
CA VAL A 189 6.76 3.00 -10.96
C VAL A 189 5.46 2.77 -11.74
N GLU A 190 5.46 3.01 -13.04
CA GLU A 190 4.28 2.85 -13.90
C GLU A 190 3.81 1.39 -13.96
N ILE A 191 4.74 0.42 -14.05
CA ILE A 191 4.42 -1.01 -13.98
C ILE A 191 3.76 -1.34 -12.64
N LEU A 192 4.36 -0.92 -11.51
CA LEU A 192 3.87 -1.26 -10.17
C LEU A 192 2.51 -0.61 -9.88
N GLN A 193 2.30 0.64 -10.30
CA GLN A 193 1.02 1.33 -10.19
C GLN A 193 -0.07 0.73 -11.10
N GLY A 194 0.32 0.04 -12.16
CA GLY A 194 -0.57 -0.67 -13.08
C GLY A 194 -1.01 -2.07 -12.60
N ILE A 195 -0.59 -2.53 -11.43
CA ILE A 195 -1.02 -3.83 -10.86
C ILE A 195 -2.42 -3.72 -10.27
N ARG A 196 -3.28 -4.69 -10.62
CA ARG A 196 -4.66 -4.80 -10.13
C ARG A 196 -4.97 -6.22 -9.71
#